data_c18fbf6857f7702efa00e7641ead9af4
#
_entry.id   c18fbf6857f7702efa00e7641ead9af4
#
_cell.length_a   1.000
_cell.length_b   1.000
_cell.length_c   1.000
_cell.angle_alpha   90.00
_cell.angle_beta   90.00
_cell.angle_gamma   90.00
#
_symmetry.space_group_name_H-M   'P 1'
#
loop_
_entity.id
_entity.type
_entity.pdbx_description
1 polymer ?
#
loop_
_entity_poly.entity_id
_entity_poly.type
_entity_poly.pdbx_seq_one_letter_code
_entity_poly.pdbx_strand_id
1 'polypeptide(L)'
;MKMLDDITSFIFIEDKPQKADIIFIPGGSWPEPAEKAAELWKEGYAPYVFPAGKYSINRGFFPGPQIRSDIYNKIYKTEWEFMNDVLITNGVDKDSILREEESEFTVEVAFNSRKVTDKKGLNIKKAIICCKSFHARRALMLYTWAFPDTEFYICPVDIKGISKDNWFESSEGTERV
;
A
#
# COMPACT_ATOMS: atom_id res chain seq x y z
N MET A 1 6.47 -23.50 18.01
CA MET A 1 7.02 -23.47 16.65
C MET A 1 5.92 -23.56 15.61
N LYS A 2 5.14 -24.63 15.50
CA LYS A 2 4.07 -24.75 14.51
C LYS A 2 3.12 -23.53 14.45
N MET A 3 2.69 -22.99 15.60
CA MET A 3 1.80 -21.83 15.65
C MET A 3 2.47 -20.55 15.07
N LEU A 4 3.76 -20.33 15.32
CA LEU A 4 4.49 -19.20 14.73
C LEU A 4 4.59 -19.33 13.21
N ASP A 5 4.87 -20.55 12.73
CA ASP A 5 4.96 -20.82 11.29
C ASP A 5 3.59 -20.63 10.61
N ASP A 6 2.51 -21.06 11.25
CA ASP A 6 1.13 -20.89 10.77
C ASP A 6 0.75 -19.39 10.70
N ILE A 7 1.05 -18.60 11.74
CA ILE A 7 0.81 -17.16 11.75
C ILE A 7 1.66 -16.46 10.68
N THR A 8 2.96 -16.76 10.63
CA THR A 8 3.88 -16.16 9.65
C THR A 8 3.42 -16.43 8.23
N SER A 9 3.12 -17.68 7.88
CA SER A 9 2.67 -18.03 6.53
C SER A 9 1.30 -17.44 6.19
N PHE A 10 0.45 -17.22 7.16
CA PHE A 10 -0.85 -16.59 6.97
C PHE A 10 -0.70 -15.07 6.71
N ILE A 11 0.12 -14.37 7.48
CA ILE A 11 0.24 -12.90 7.44
C ILE A 11 1.17 -12.42 6.33
N PHE A 12 2.37 -13.01 6.24
CA PHE A 12 3.43 -12.55 5.34
C PHE A 12 3.35 -13.26 3.98
N ILE A 13 2.38 -12.84 3.18
CA ILE A 13 2.22 -13.32 1.82
C ILE A 13 2.95 -12.41 0.83
N GLU A 14 3.51 -13.02 -0.19
CA GLU A 14 4.24 -12.34 -1.26
C GLU A 14 4.06 -13.09 -2.58
N ASP A 15 3.82 -12.35 -3.64
CA ASP A 15 3.72 -12.87 -5.00
C ASP A 15 4.81 -12.26 -5.88
N LYS A 16 5.16 -12.96 -6.96
CA LYS A 16 5.93 -12.36 -8.06
C LYS A 16 5.03 -11.38 -8.80
N PRO A 17 5.49 -10.15 -9.08
CA PRO A 17 4.69 -9.19 -9.82
C PRO A 17 4.31 -9.73 -11.21
N GLN A 18 3.08 -9.47 -11.61
CA GLN A 18 2.53 -9.80 -12.91
C GLN A 18 1.98 -8.53 -13.56
N LYS A 19 1.87 -8.51 -14.89
CA LYS A 19 1.20 -7.41 -15.60
C LYS A 19 -0.23 -7.25 -15.10
N ALA A 20 -0.59 -6.04 -14.74
CA ALA A 20 -1.86 -5.70 -14.11
C ALA A 20 -2.42 -4.39 -14.68
N ASP A 21 -3.65 -4.08 -14.31
CA ASP A 21 -4.34 -2.84 -14.73
C ASP A 21 -3.96 -1.67 -13.82
N ILE A 22 -3.58 -1.95 -12.58
CA ILE A 22 -3.32 -0.93 -11.56
C ILE A 22 -2.42 -1.46 -10.45
N ILE A 23 -1.66 -0.55 -9.80
CA ILE A 23 -0.92 -0.80 -8.56
C ILE A 23 -1.58 -0.02 -7.45
N PHE A 24 -2.17 -0.70 -6.47
CA PHE A 24 -2.73 -0.07 -5.27
C PHE A 24 -1.66 0.09 -4.18
N ILE A 25 -1.71 1.21 -3.47
CA ILE A 25 -0.90 1.48 -2.29
C ILE A 25 -1.85 1.87 -1.16
N PRO A 26 -2.18 0.95 -0.23
CA PRO A 26 -2.91 1.31 0.99
C PRO A 26 -2.15 2.36 1.79
N GLY A 27 -2.88 3.27 2.41
CA GLY A 27 -2.34 4.41 3.13
C GLY A 27 -1.20 4.14 4.11
N GLY A 28 -0.50 5.19 4.47
CA GLY A 28 0.59 5.14 5.44
C GLY A 28 1.59 6.28 5.33
N SER A 29 2.51 6.32 6.28
CA SER A 29 3.54 7.35 6.43
C SER A 29 4.97 6.85 6.15
N TRP A 30 5.10 5.64 5.61
CA TRP A 30 6.36 5.02 5.20
C TRP A 30 6.47 5.08 3.69
N PRO A 31 7.59 5.58 3.12
CA PRO A 31 7.73 5.76 1.67
C PRO A 31 7.92 4.46 0.89
N GLU A 32 8.44 3.40 1.50
CA GLU A 32 8.89 2.19 0.82
C GLU A 32 7.78 1.51 -0.03
N PRO A 33 6.51 1.41 0.40
CA PRO A 33 5.47 0.86 -0.46
C PRO A 33 5.25 1.67 -1.75
N ALA A 34 5.33 3.02 -1.66
CA ALA A 34 5.20 3.88 -2.83
C ALA A 34 6.45 3.86 -3.71
N GLU A 35 7.65 3.75 -3.13
CA GLU A 35 8.89 3.55 -3.88
C GLU A 35 8.88 2.22 -4.66
N LYS A 36 8.40 1.13 -4.03
CA LYS A 36 8.21 -0.16 -4.70
C LYS A 36 7.20 -0.07 -5.84
N ALA A 37 6.10 0.63 -5.63
CA ALA A 37 5.10 0.86 -6.67
C ALA A 37 5.67 1.67 -7.85
N ALA A 38 6.49 2.68 -7.59
CA ALA A 38 7.16 3.47 -8.62
C ALA A 38 8.14 2.61 -9.44
N GLU A 39 8.89 1.72 -8.79
CA GLU A 39 9.77 0.76 -9.46
C GLU A 39 8.98 -0.12 -10.43
N LEU A 40 7.91 -0.76 -9.95
CA LEU A 40 7.05 -1.62 -10.76
C LEU A 40 6.35 -0.86 -11.90
N TRP A 41 5.92 0.37 -11.67
CA TRP A 41 5.35 1.20 -12.72
C TRP A 41 6.37 1.51 -13.82
N LYS A 42 7.60 1.89 -13.48
CA LYS A 42 8.70 2.14 -14.45
C LYS A 42 9.07 0.90 -15.25
N GLU A 43 8.97 -0.27 -14.65
CA GLU A 43 9.15 -1.56 -15.32
C GLU A 43 7.94 -1.95 -16.20
N GLY A 44 6.89 -1.12 -16.21
CA GLY A 44 5.71 -1.26 -17.05
C GLY A 44 4.76 -2.36 -16.58
N TYR A 45 4.71 -2.69 -15.29
CA TYR A 45 3.79 -3.69 -14.75
C TYR A 45 2.32 -3.25 -14.80
N ALA A 46 2.05 -1.94 -14.66
CA ALA A 46 0.69 -1.41 -14.78
C ALA A 46 0.72 0.05 -15.27
N PRO A 47 -0.35 0.51 -15.97
CA PRO A 47 -0.44 1.89 -16.45
C PRO A 47 -0.78 2.90 -15.35
N TYR A 48 -1.43 2.45 -14.26
CA TYR A 48 -1.87 3.32 -13.17
C TYR A 48 -1.28 2.91 -11.83
N VAL A 49 -1.02 3.93 -10.98
CA VAL A 49 -0.67 3.76 -9.56
C VAL A 49 -1.71 4.49 -8.72
N PHE A 50 -2.18 3.84 -7.67
CA PHE A 50 -3.25 4.38 -6.85
C PHE A 50 -2.90 4.36 -5.35
N PRO A 51 -2.19 5.40 -4.88
CA PRO A 51 -2.09 5.66 -3.44
C PRO A 51 -3.44 6.11 -2.90
N ALA A 52 -3.78 5.69 -1.68
CA ALA A 52 -5.05 6.05 -1.06
C ALA A 52 -4.89 6.28 0.44
N GLY A 53 -5.66 7.22 0.98
CA GLY A 53 -5.76 7.50 2.39
C GLY A 53 -5.59 8.96 2.77
N LYS A 54 -6.34 9.37 3.81
CA LYS A 54 -6.25 10.70 4.41
C LYS A 54 -5.22 10.72 5.53
N TYR A 55 -5.59 10.20 6.67
CA TYR A 55 -4.77 9.94 7.87
C TYR A 55 -5.60 9.08 8.83
N SER A 56 -4.95 8.44 9.78
CA SER A 56 -5.69 7.66 10.80
C SER A 56 -6.60 8.57 11.64
N ILE A 57 -7.87 8.20 11.76
CA ILE A 57 -8.85 8.91 12.62
C ILE A 57 -8.36 9.06 14.06
N ASN A 58 -7.64 8.07 14.57
CA ASN A 58 -7.10 8.10 15.94
C ASN A 58 -6.05 9.20 16.13
N ARG A 59 -5.40 9.68 15.06
CA ARG A 59 -4.43 10.77 15.10
C ARG A 59 -5.05 12.12 14.76
N GLY A 60 -6.04 12.15 13.85
CA GLY A 60 -6.67 13.38 13.37
C GLY A 60 -5.79 14.24 12.46
N PHE A 61 -4.58 13.81 12.11
CA PHE A 61 -3.64 14.48 11.21
C PHE A 61 -2.62 13.51 10.63
N PHE A 62 -1.97 13.90 9.54
CA PHE A 62 -0.85 13.16 8.97
C PHE A 62 0.46 13.50 9.72
N PRO A 63 1.17 12.49 10.27
CA PRO A 63 2.33 12.75 11.14
C PRO A 63 3.61 13.13 10.37
N GLY A 64 3.58 13.16 9.04
CA GLY A 64 4.76 13.29 8.20
C GLY A 64 5.43 11.94 7.89
N PRO A 65 6.44 11.96 7.01
CA PRO A 65 7.21 10.77 6.65
C PRO A 65 7.96 10.23 7.88
N GLN A 66 7.95 8.90 8.06
CA GLN A 66 8.62 8.25 9.19
C GLN A 66 10.13 8.09 8.97
N ILE A 67 10.55 8.05 7.71
CA ILE A 67 11.97 8.03 7.31
C ILE A 67 12.14 8.88 6.05
N ARG A 68 13.39 9.19 5.70
CA ARG A 68 13.77 9.96 4.50
C ARG A 68 13.11 11.34 4.44
N SER A 69 12.95 11.99 5.57
CA SER A 69 12.43 13.35 5.66
C SER A 69 13.37 14.41 5.04
N ASP A 70 14.61 14.05 4.75
CA ASP A 70 15.56 14.82 3.96
C ASP A 70 15.20 14.84 2.46
N ILE A 71 14.60 13.77 1.95
CA ILE A 71 14.15 13.64 0.56
C ILE A 71 12.69 14.13 0.43
N TYR A 72 11.79 13.60 1.27
CA TYR A 72 10.37 13.92 1.29
C TYR A 72 10.10 14.98 2.37
N ASN A 73 10.45 16.24 2.07
CA ASN A 73 10.54 17.32 3.05
C ASN A 73 9.42 18.37 2.96
N LYS A 74 8.36 18.07 2.18
CA LYS A 74 7.20 18.96 2.09
C LYS A 74 6.27 18.79 3.29
N ILE A 75 5.34 19.73 3.46
CA ILE A 75 4.24 19.60 4.40
C ILE A 75 3.09 18.89 3.70
N TYR A 76 2.71 17.74 4.21
CA TYR A 76 1.62 16.93 3.68
C TYR A 76 0.43 16.94 4.65
N LYS A 77 -0.77 17.07 4.11
CA LYS A 77 -2.01 17.03 4.89
C LYS A 77 -2.59 15.62 4.96
N THR A 78 -2.32 14.78 3.94
CA THR A 78 -2.87 13.45 3.80
C THR A 78 -1.80 12.42 3.44
N GLU A 79 -2.11 11.16 3.68
CA GLU A 79 -1.28 10.03 3.24
C GLU A 79 -1.16 10.01 1.72
N TRP A 80 -2.25 10.36 1.01
CA TRP A 80 -2.23 10.49 -0.44
C TRP A 80 -1.23 11.55 -0.92
N GLU A 81 -1.26 12.76 -0.35
CA GLU A 81 -0.32 13.83 -0.73
C GLU A 81 1.13 13.38 -0.58
N PHE A 82 1.43 12.71 0.54
CA PHE A 82 2.77 12.17 0.80
C PHE A 82 3.18 11.12 -0.23
N MET A 83 2.34 10.08 -0.43
CA MET A 83 2.67 9.01 -1.36
C MET A 83 2.70 9.49 -2.81
N ASN A 84 1.86 10.45 -3.18
CA ASN A 84 1.92 11.10 -4.49
C ASN A 84 3.26 11.80 -4.72
N ASP A 85 3.79 12.51 -3.71
CA ASP A 85 5.12 13.13 -3.80
C ASP A 85 6.24 12.08 -3.90
N VAL A 86 6.15 10.98 -3.15
CA VAL A 86 7.08 9.85 -3.29
C VAL A 86 7.07 9.29 -4.70
N LEU A 87 5.90 9.03 -5.26
CA LEU A 87 5.75 8.50 -6.63
C LEU A 87 6.35 9.44 -7.68
N ILE A 88 6.02 10.74 -7.63
CA ILE A 88 6.54 11.74 -8.57
C ILE A 88 8.06 11.87 -8.45
N THR A 89 8.58 11.93 -7.23
CA THR A 89 10.02 12.02 -6.95
C THR A 89 10.77 10.80 -7.51
N ASN A 90 10.13 9.63 -7.54
CA ASN A 90 10.67 8.40 -8.11
C ASN A 90 10.33 8.21 -9.61
N GLY A 91 9.79 9.23 -10.29
CA GLY A 91 9.66 9.25 -11.74
C GLY A 91 8.34 8.71 -12.29
N VAL A 92 7.31 8.54 -11.47
CA VAL A 92 5.96 8.20 -11.96
C VAL A 92 5.31 9.43 -12.55
N ASP A 93 4.72 9.27 -13.75
CA ASP A 93 3.96 10.35 -14.39
C ASP A 93 2.72 10.69 -13.54
N LYS A 94 2.53 11.99 -13.28
CA LYS A 94 1.39 12.51 -12.51
C LYS A 94 0.03 12.09 -13.08
N ASP A 95 -0.08 11.94 -14.41
CA ASP A 95 -1.32 11.56 -15.09
C ASP A 95 -1.63 10.06 -14.92
N SER A 96 -0.66 9.26 -14.47
CA SER A 96 -0.81 7.85 -14.11
C SER A 96 -1.20 7.65 -12.64
N ILE A 97 -1.23 8.69 -11.81
CA ILE A 97 -1.51 8.60 -10.38
C ILE A 97 -2.98 8.92 -10.11
N LEU A 98 -3.71 7.97 -9.55
CA LEU A 98 -5.09 8.18 -9.14
C LEU A 98 -5.16 8.79 -7.73
N ARG A 99 -6.32 9.34 -7.34
CA ARG A 99 -6.48 10.09 -6.10
C ARG A 99 -7.64 9.60 -5.26
N GLU A 100 -7.33 9.24 -4.00
CA GLU A 100 -8.26 9.01 -2.92
C GLU A 100 -7.62 9.52 -1.62
N GLU A 101 -8.21 10.52 -0.97
CA GLU A 101 -7.66 11.16 0.22
C GLU A 101 -8.73 11.46 1.29
N GLU A 102 -9.82 10.70 1.30
CA GLU A 102 -10.90 10.87 2.26
C GLU A 102 -10.92 9.77 3.32
N SER A 103 -10.32 8.61 3.02
CA SER A 103 -10.35 7.44 3.90
C SER A 103 -9.52 7.64 5.17
N GLU A 104 -10.15 7.40 6.31
CA GLU A 104 -9.54 7.47 7.65
C GLU A 104 -9.34 6.09 8.29
N PHE A 105 -9.91 5.05 7.67
CA PHE A 105 -9.83 3.64 8.10
C PHE A 105 -9.36 2.74 6.97
N THR A 106 -8.65 1.69 7.30
CA THR A 106 -8.12 0.73 6.32
C THR A 106 -9.20 0.09 5.44
N VAL A 107 -10.39 -0.17 6.01
CA VAL A 107 -11.52 -0.73 5.25
C VAL A 107 -12.00 0.27 4.20
N GLU A 108 -12.14 1.54 4.55
CA GLU A 108 -12.59 2.59 3.63
C GLU A 108 -11.65 2.75 2.44
N VAL A 109 -10.34 2.61 2.66
CA VAL A 109 -9.32 2.72 1.60
C VAL A 109 -9.64 1.81 0.42
N ALA A 110 -9.95 0.54 0.65
CA ALA A 110 -10.27 -0.40 -0.42
C ALA A 110 -11.60 -0.05 -1.13
N PHE A 111 -12.66 0.25 -0.36
CA PHE A 111 -13.97 0.56 -0.93
C PHE A 111 -14.02 1.93 -1.62
N ASN A 112 -13.34 2.94 -1.10
CA ASN A 112 -13.25 4.23 -1.77
C ASN A 112 -12.36 4.15 -3.02
N SER A 113 -11.30 3.33 -3.00
CA SER A 113 -10.55 3.01 -4.22
C SER A 113 -11.45 2.39 -5.29
N ARG A 114 -12.36 1.48 -4.92
CA ARG A 114 -13.35 0.91 -5.84
C ARG A 114 -14.26 1.99 -6.42
N LYS A 115 -14.83 2.87 -5.60
CA LYS A 115 -15.67 3.97 -6.07
C LYS A 115 -14.95 4.87 -7.09
N VAL A 116 -13.67 5.17 -6.85
CA VAL A 116 -12.87 6.01 -7.76
C VAL A 116 -12.63 5.29 -9.08
N THR A 117 -12.25 4.01 -9.08
CA THR A 117 -12.03 3.25 -10.30
C THR A 117 -13.32 3.08 -11.11
N ASP A 118 -14.45 2.79 -10.46
CA ASP A 118 -15.77 2.70 -11.11
C ASP A 118 -16.18 4.04 -11.74
N LYS A 119 -16.01 5.15 -11.02
CA LYS A 119 -16.30 6.49 -11.54
C LYS A 119 -15.47 6.85 -12.77
N LYS A 120 -14.25 6.33 -12.85
CA LYS A 120 -13.36 6.52 -14.00
C LYS A 120 -13.61 5.51 -15.13
N GLY A 121 -14.53 4.57 -14.96
CA GLY A 121 -14.81 3.52 -15.93
C GLY A 121 -13.69 2.50 -16.08
N LEU A 122 -12.83 2.35 -15.09
CA LEU A 122 -11.73 1.39 -15.11
C LEU A 122 -12.22 0.01 -14.69
N ASN A 123 -12.05 -0.97 -15.58
CA ASN A 123 -12.36 -2.37 -15.31
C ASN A 123 -11.11 -3.08 -14.81
N ILE A 124 -10.97 -3.22 -13.50
CA ILE A 124 -9.79 -3.81 -12.88
C ILE A 124 -9.95 -5.33 -12.80
N LYS A 125 -9.23 -6.06 -13.68
CA LYS A 125 -9.20 -7.53 -13.69
C LYS A 125 -7.98 -8.08 -12.95
N LYS A 126 -6.86 -7.37 -13.02
CA LYS A 126 -5.63 -7.71 -12.31
C LYS A 126 -5.08 -6.48 -11.61
N ALA A 127 -4.64 -6.65 -10.38
CA ALA A 127 -4.07 -5.56 -9.61
C ALA A 127 -2.87 -6.03 -8.79
N ILE A 128 -1.89 -5.14 -8.63
CA ILE A 128 -0.79 -5.32 -7.68
C ILE A 128 -1.11 -4.51 -6.42
N ILE A 129 -0.77 -5.03 -5.26
CA ILE A 129 -0.84 -4.28 -4.00
C ILE A 129 0.59 -4.16 -3.44
N CYS A 130 1.08 -2.93 -3.33
CA CYS A 130 2.32 -2.61 -2.63
C CYS A 130 1.98 -2.12 -1.22
N CYS A 131 2.38 -2.87 -0.21
CA CYS A 131 2.04 -2.59 1.19
C CYS A 131 3.16 -3.04 2.13
N LYS A 132 3.01 -2.75 3.42
CA LYS A 132 3.90 -3.27 4.47
C LYS A 132 3.73 -4.78 4.59
N SER A 133 4.82 -5.53 4.75
CA SER A 133 4.80 -6.99 4.77
C SER A 133 3.85 -7.58 5.84
N PHE A 134 3.85 -7.01 7.04
CA PHE A 134 2.93 -7.43 8.12
C PHE A 134 1.46 -7.01 7.92
N HIS A 135 1.15 -6.22 6.87
CA HIS A 135 -0.22 -5.88 6.47
C HIS A 135 -0.68 -6.63 5.20
N ALA A 136 0.17 -7.46 4.62
CA ALA A 136 -0.06 -8.08 3.32
C ALA A 136 -1.39 -8.87 3.26
N ARG A 137 -1.64 -9.75 4.23
CA ARG A 137 -2.89 -10.53 4.29
C ARG A 137 -4.11 -9.64 4.47
N ARG A 138 -4.03 -8.64 5.37
CA ARG A 138 -5.15 -7.71 5.61
C ARG A 138 -5.48 -6.91 4.35
N ALA A 139 -4.47 -6.40 3.66
CA ALA A 139 -4.66 -5.69 2.40
C ALA A 139 -5.34 -6.58 1.36
N LEU A 140 -4.84 -7.80 1.15
CA LEU A 140 -5.44 -8.75 0.23
C LEU A 140 -6.93 -8.99 0.55
N MET A 141 -7.25 -9.28 1.81
CA MET A 141 -8.64 -9.56 2.23
C MET A 141 -9.56 -8.37 1.95
N LEU A 142 -9.15 -7.15 2.30
CA LEU A 142 -9.97 -5.95 2.12
C LEU A 142 -10.16 -5.59 0.64
N TYR A 143 -9.09 -5.67 -0.15
CA TYR A 143 -9.19 -5.38 -1.59
C TYR A 143 -9.95 -6.48 -2.33
N THR A 144 -9.82 -7.75 -1.97
CA THR A 144 -10.65 -8.83 -2.53
C THR A 144 -12.13 -8.63 -2.21
N TRP A 145 -12.44 -8.13 -1.02
CA TRP A 145 -13.81 -7.80 -0.65
C TRP A 145 -14.37 -6.63 -1.48
N ALA A 146 -13.58 -5.57 -1.70
CA ALA A 146 -13.99 -4.42 -2.51
C ALA A 146 -14.03 -4.72 -4.02
N PHE A 147 -13.17 -5.62 -4.50
CA PHE A 147 -13.00 -5.99 -5.91
C PHE A 147 -13.08 -7.52 -6.09
N PRO A 148 -14.27 -8.12 -5.94
CA PRO A 148 -14.42 -9.58 -5.92
C PRO A 148 -14.02 -10.30 -7.20
N ASP A 149 -14.03 -9.59 -8.34
CA ASP A 149 -13.70 -10.15 -9.68
C ASP A 149 -12.27 -9.82 -10.12
N THR A 150 -11.42 -9.34 -9.21
CA THR A 150 -10.03 -8.95 -9.49
C THR A 150 -9.05 -9.97 -8.96
N GLU A 151 -8.09 -10.37 -9.78
CA GLU A 151 -6.92 -11.16 -9.37
C GLU A 151 -5.86 -10.23 -8.78
N PHE A 152 -5.40 -10.52 -7.57
CA PHE A 152 -4.41 -9.69 -6.85
C PHE A 152 -3.05 -10.36 -6.76
N TYR A 153 -2.00 -9.56 -6.90
CA TYR A 153 -0.61 -9.92 -6.65
C TYR A 153 -0.05 -9.03 -5.55
N ILE A 154 0.42 -9.63 -4.47
CA ILE A 154 0.91 -8.90 -3.31
C ILE A 154 2.42 -8.74 -3.43
N CYS A 155 2.88 -7.49 -3.53
CA CYS A 155 4.29 -7.11 -3.60
C CYS A 155 4.65 -6.26 -2.38
N PRO A 156 4.85 -6.89 -1.19
CA PRO A 156 5.06 -6.18 0.06
C PRO A 156 6.48 -5.68 0.19
N VAL A 157 6.69 -4.79 1.16
CA VAL A 157 8.00 -4.33 1.62
C VAL A 157 8.11 -4.44 3.12
N ASP A 158 9.28 -4.83 3.59
CA ASP A 158 9.60 -4.80 5.02
C ASP A 158 9.88 -3.37 5.44
N ILE A 159 9.30 -2.95 6.57
CA ILE A 159 9.55 -1.66 7.17
C ILE A 159 9.92 -1.83 8.64
N LYS A 160 10.60 -0.85 9.22
CA LYS A 160 11.03 -0.87 10.63
C LYS A 160 11.89 -2.08 11.00
N GLY A 161 12.50 -2.76 10.04
CA GLY A 161 13.23 -4.00 10.28
C GLY A 161 12.34 -5.19 10.65
N ILE A 162 11.02 -5.08 10.51
CA ILE A 162 10.06 -6.17 10.78
C ILE A 162 9.83 -6.96 9.49
N SER A 163 10.14 -8.25 9.54
CA SER A 163 10.00 -9.19 8.43
C SER A 163 9.34 -10.49 8.88
N LYS A 164 9.04 -11.37 7.95
CA LYS A 164 8.57 -12.73 8.24
C LYS A 164 9.51 -13.55 9.13
N ASP A 165 10.81 -13.22 9.11
CA ASP A 165 11.83 -14.02 9.79
C ASP A 165 12.09 -13.55 11.23
N ASN A 166 11.61 -12.35 11.63
CA ASN A 166 11.96 -11.75 12.92
C ASN A 166 10.82 -11.02 13.66
N TRP A 167 9.61 -10.98 13.13
CA TRP A 167 8.49 -10.23 13.74
C TRP A 167 8.21 -10.62 15.19
N PHE A 168 8.48 -11.88 15.55
CA PHE A 168 8.24 -12.44 16.89
C PHE A 168 9.39 -12.17 17.89
N GLU A 169 10.49 -11.59 17.45
CA GLU A 169 11.67 -11.28 18.28
C GLU A 169 11.55 -9.95 19.04
N SER A 170 10.57 -9.12 18.69
CA SER A 170 10.37 -7.81 19.32
C SER A 170 8.91 -7.58 19.71
N SER A 171 8.69 -6.76 20.75
CA SER A 171 7.35 -6.33 21.14
C SER A 171 6.65 -5.56 20.00
N GLU A 172 7.38 -4.68 19.30
CA GLU A 172 6.81 -3.94 18.18
C GLU A 172 6.37 -4.86 17.04
N GLY A 173 7.18 -5.87 16.69
CA GLY A 173 6.80 -6.85 15.67
C GLY A 173 5.56 -7.64 16.08
N THR A 174 5.51 -8.10 17.33
CA THR A 174 4.37 -8.85 17.87
C THR A 174 3.07 -8.03 17.91
N GLU A 175 3.16 -6.73 18.21
CA GLU A 175 2.00 -5.83 18.18
C GLU A 175 1.47 -5.55 16.77
N ARG A 176 2.29 -5.70 15.73
CA ARG A 176 1.92 -5.44 14.33
C ARG A 176 1.29 -6.65 13.64
N VAL A 177 1.61 -7.83 14.08
CA VAL A 177 1.14 -9.12 13.56
C VAL A 177 0.01 -9.70 14.39
#